data_e05cf214ab48b27f6f161ebf3438f9ec
#
_entry.id   e05cf214ab48b27f6f161ebf3438f9ec
#
_cell.length_a   1.000
_cell.length_b   1.000
_cell.length_c   1.000
_cell.angle_alpha   90.00
_cell.angle_beta   90.00
_cell.angle_gamma   90.00
#
_symmetry.space_group_name_H-M   'P 1'
#
loop_
_entity.id
_entity.type
_entity.pdbx_description
1 polymer ?
#
loop_
_entity_poly.entity_id
_entity_poly.type
_entity_poly.pdbx_seq_one_letter_code
_entity_poly.pdbx_strand_id
1 'polypeptide(L)'
;RWQRHGLNVQISETAWGQGAPLAAIEKALNADKAQQIKAVLATHNETATGVKSDIAGIRRALDAAGHPAMLFVDGVSSIASMPFDFAGWGVDIAVAGSQKGFMLPAGLAILGVSPKALAAMETARLPRTYFDFKDMLSAYARGGYPYTPAVGLIAGLAHSIDLLETEGLDNVYARHHRLAEGVRRAVFAWGMTPYAASADLYSDTVTAVKVPEGCDGTALVQLAASKYGMAFGVGLGEVA
;
A
#
# COMPACT_ATOMS: atom_id res chain seq x y z
N ARG A 1 -13.61 7.84 -4.41
CA ARG A 1 -14.01 6.77 -5.36
C ARG A 1 -15.08 5.85 -4.77
N TRP A 2 -14.95 5.40 -3.53
CA TRP A 2 -15.88 4.47 -2.85
C TRP A 2 -17.33 4.98 -2.78
N GLN A 3 -17.53 6.27 -2.59
CA GLN A 3 -18.86 6.90 -2.60
C GLN A 3 -19.62 6.69 -3.92
N ARG A 4 -18.90 6.58 -5.05
CA ARG A 4 -19.50 6.28 -6.37
C ARG A 4 -20.11 4.88 -6.45
N HIS A 5 -19.70 3.99 -5.56
CA HIS A 5 -20.25 2.64 -5.44
C HIS A 5 -21.38 2.56 -4.38
N GLY A 6 -21.89 3.71 -3.91
CA GLY A 6 -22.98 3.76 -2.94
C GLY A 6 -22.56 3.49 -1.49
N LEU A 7 -21.25 3.48 -1.20
CA LEU A 7 -20.76 3.32 0.16
C LEU A 7 -20.83 4.64 0.93
N ASN A 8 -21.24 4.57 2.19
CA ASN A 8 -21.09 5.68 3.13
C ASN A 8 -19.65 5.71 3.62
N VAL A 9 -18.90 6.74 3.24
CA VAL A 9 -17.47 6.86 3.52
C VAL A 9 -17.23 8.00 4.50
N GLN A 10 -16.66 7.68 5.65
CA GLN A 10 -16.09 8.65 6.57
C GLN A 10 -14.58 8.74 6.28
N ILE A 11 -14.10 9.97 6.06
CA ILE A 11 -12.68 10.23 5.79
C ILE A 11 -12.04 10.76 7.06
N SER A 12 -10.97 10.12 7.50
CA SER A 12 -10.08 10.63 8.55
C SER A 12 -8.85 11.21 7.87
N GLU A 13 -8.82 12.52 7.77
CA GLU A 13 -7.72 13.24 7.14
C GLU A 13 -6.53 13.37 8.09
N THR A 14 -5.33 13.42 7.51
CA THR A 14 -4.08 13.73 8.19
C THR A 14 -3.28 14.72 7.36
N ALA A 15 -2.38 15.46 8.00
CA ALA A 15 -1.50 16.37 7.27
C ALA A 15 -0.57 15.56 6.34
N TRP A 16 -0.26 16.13 5.18
CA TRP A 16 0.70 15.55 4.25
C TRP A 16 2.06 15.34 4.95
N GLY A 17 2.67 14.18 4.73
CA GLY A 17 3.89 13.79 5.44
C GLY A 17 3.65 13.04 6.74
N GLN A 18 2.42 12.89 7.19
CA GLN A 18 2.03 12.11 8.36
C GLN A 18 1.46 10.75 7.95
N GLY A 19 1.59 9.75 8.82
CA GLY A 19 0.96 8.44 8.67
C GLY A 19 -0.54 8.44 8.97
N ALA A 20 -1.16 7.27 8.90
CA ALA A 20 -2.57 7.10 9.22
C ALA A 20 -2.89 7.65 10.63
N PRO A 21 -3.99 8.43 10.80
CA PRO A 21 -4.30 9.11 12.06
C PRO A 21 -4.91 8.16 13.08
N LEU A 22 -4.08 7.36 13.78
CA LEU A 22 -4.52 6.31 14.71
C LEU A 22 -5.52 6.81 15.75
N ALA A 23 -5.27 7.96 16.37
CA ALA A 23 -6.15 8.53 17.39
C ALA A 23 -7.56 8.87 16.83
N ALA A 24 -7.64 9.36 15.59
CA ALA A 24 -8.91 9.64 14.94
C ALA A 24 -9.66 8.35 14.59
N ILE A 25 -8.93 7.32 14.13
CA ILE A 25 -9.50 5.99 13.84
C ILE A 25 -10.05 5.38 15.13
N GLU A 26 -9.27 5.35 16.21
CA GLU A 26 -9.68 4.83 17.51
C GLU A 26 -10.92 5.56 18.05
N LYS A 27 -10.93 6.89 17.96
CA LYS A 27 -12.09 7.70 18.36
C LYS A 27 -13.34 7.34 17.56
N ALA A 28 -13.23 7.17 16.25
CA ALA A 28 -14.35 6.80 15.39
C ALA A 28 -14.89 5.40 15.73
N LEU A 29 -14.02 4.42 15.93
CA LEU A 29 -14.39 3.06 16.32
C LEU A 29 -15.06 3.02 17.69
N ASN A 30 -14.54 3.73 18.68
CA ASN A 30 -15.11 3.81 20.01
C ASN A 30 -16.48 4.53 20.03
N ALA A 31 -16.70 5.47 19.11
CA ALA A 31 -17.98 6.19 18.97
C ALA A 31 -19.06 5.35 18.28
N ASP A 32 -18.68 4.38 17.44
CA ASP A 32 -19.62 3.55 16.66
C ASP A 32 -20.21 2.40 17.48
N LYS A 33 -21.01 2.73 18.48
CA LYS A 33 -21.68 1.74 19.35
C LYS A 33 -22.64 0.81 18.59
N ALA A 34 -23.14 1.24 17.44
CA ALA A 34 -24.03 0.46 16.58
C ALA A 34 -23.28 -0.43 15.59
N GLN A 35 -21.94 -0.40 15.58
CA GLN A 35 -21.05 -1.20 14.72
C GLN A 35 -21.40 -1.07 13.22
N GLN A 36 -21.67 0.16 12.79
CA GLN A 36 -22.03 0.47 11.40
C GLN A 36 -20.79 0.52 10.48
N ILE A 37 -19.61 0.81 11.03
CA ILE A 37 -18.35 0.79 10.28
C ILE A 37 -18.07 -0.67 9.90
N LYS A 38 -18.01 -0.95 8.60
CA LYS A 38 -17.78 -2.31 8.08
C LYS A 38 -16.33 -2.60 7.78
N ALA A 39 -15.59 -1.55 7.43
CA ALA A 39 -14.14 -1.68 7.19
C ALA A 39 -13.42 -0.37 7.48
N VAL A 40 -12.17 -0.49 7.92
CA VAL A 40 -11.16 0.57 7.93
C VAL A 40 -10.24 0.33 6.76
N LEU A 41 -10.08 1.34 5.90
CA LEU A 41 -9.21 1.29 4.73
C LEU A 41 -7.99 2.17 5.00
N ALA A 42 -6.79 1.63 4.80
CA ALA A 42 -5.55 2.35 5.02
C ALA A 42 -4.53 2.05 3.92
N THR A 43 -3.68 3.03 3.61
CA THR A 43 -2.51 2.85 2.75
C THR A 43 -1.30 2.57 3.63
N HIS A 44 -0.62 1.43 3.40
CA HIS A 44 0.59 1.09 4.16
C HIS A 44 1.76 2.00 3.78
N ASN A 45 1.95 2.25 2.48
CA ASN A 45 3.01 3.11 1.98
C ASN A 45 2.45 4.11 0.96
N GLU A 46 2.46 5.41 1.33
CA GLU A 46 1.97 6.48 0.47
C GLU A 46 3.06 6.92 -0.50
N THR A 47 2.84 6.64 -1.79
CA THR A 47 3.82 6.90 -2.85
C THR A 47 4.11 8.39 -3.03
N ALA A 48 3.12 9.27 -2.86
CA ALA A 48 3.29 10.71 -3.08
C ALA A 48 4.21 11.35 -2.03
N THR A 49 4.21 10.85 -0.82
CA THR A 49 4.91 11.46 0.32
C THR A 49 6.08 10.65 0.87
N GLY A 50 6.20 9.38 0.44
CA GLY A 50 7.18 8.45 1.01
C GLY A 50 6.91 8.15 2.48
N VAL A 51 5.64 8.12 2.88
CA VAL A 51 5.21 7.86 4.26
C VAL A 51 4.74 6.42 4.42
N LYS A 52 5.26 5.75 5.44
CA LYS A 52 4.80 4.44 5.91
C LYS A 52 3.84 4.63 7.09
N SER A 53 2.64 4.02 7.02
CA SER A 53 1.65 4.02 8.10
C SER A 53 1.78 2.80 9.00
N ASP A 54 1.47 2.95 10.30
CA ASP A 54 1.42 1.85 11.28
C ASP A 54 0.11 1.04 11.13
N ILE A 55 0.14 0.04 10.25
CA ILE A 55 -1.01 -0.86 10.02
C ILE A 55 -1.30 -1.72 11.27
N ALA A 56 -0.26 -2.19 11.96
CA ALA A 56 -0.41 -2.92 13.21
C ALA A 56 -1.10 -2.06 14.29
N GLY A 57 -0.81 -0.75 14.32
CA GLY A 57 -1.50 0.21 15.19
C GLY A 57 -2.98 0.32 14.90
N ILE A 58 -3.38 0.32 13.63
CA ILE A 58 -4.80 0.31 13.25
C ILE A 58 -5.47 -0.98 13.75
N ARG A 59 -4.80 -2.13 13.62
CA ARG A 59 -5.33 -3.40 14.15
C ARG A 59 -5.51 -3.32 15.67
N ARG A 60 -4.50 -2.84 16.39
CA ARG A 60 -4.60 -2.65 17.86
C ARG A 60 -5.77 -1.74 18.25
N ALA A 61 -6.05 -0.67 17.49
CA ALA A 61 -7.20 0.20 17.73
C ALA A 61 -8.54 -0.52 17.53
N LEU A 62 -8.66 -1.36 16.48
CA LEU A 62 -9.83 -2.19 16.25
C LEU A 62 -10.06 -3.19 17.40
N ASP A 63 -8.99 -3.85 17.86
CA ASP A 63 -9.05 -4.83 18.95
C ASP A 63 -9.39 -4.18 20.29
N ALA A 64 -8.78 -3.04 20.60
CA ALA A 64 -9.04 -2.28 21.83
C ALA A 64 -10.48 -1.77 21.89
N ALA A 65 -11.06 -1.39 20.74
CA ALA A 65 -12.47 -1.01 20.65
C ALA A 65 -13.43 -2.22 20.66
N GLY A 66 -12.94 -3.46 20.59
CA GLY A 66 -13.75 -4.67 20.37
C GLY A 66 -14.60 -4.57 19.09
N HIS A 67 -14.10 -3.88 18.06
CA HIS A 67 -14.90 -3.51 16.90
C HIS A 67 -14.76 -4.56 15.79
N PRO A 68 -15.89 -5.08 15.22
CA PRO A 68 -15.87 -6.16 14.24
C PRO A 68 -15.45 -5.74 12.82
N ALA A 69 -15.22 -4.45 12.56
CA ALA A 69 -14.84 -3.96 11.22
C ALA A 69 -13.62 -4.70 10.68
N MET A 70 -13.58 -4.84 9.37
CA MET A 70 -12.46 -5.41 8.64
C MET A 70 -11.35 -4.37 8.45
N LEU A 71 -10.11 -4.85 8.32
CA LEU A 71 -8.96 -4.01 7.97
C LEU A 71 -8.55 -4.29 6.53
N PHE A 72 -8.68 -3.28 5.66
CA PHE A 72 -8.28 -3.32 4.25
C PHE A 72 -7.05 -2.45 4.04
N VAL A 73 -6.03 -3.00 3.41
CA VAL A 73 -4.74 -2.33 3.24
C VAL A 73 -4.34 -2.24 1.78
N ASP A 74 -4.09 -1.02 1.34
CA ASP A 74 -3.36 -0.76 0.11
C ASP A 74 -1.86 -0.94 0.38
N GLY A 75 -1.32 -2.06 -0.08
CA GLY A 75 0.10 -2.40 -0.02
C GLY A 75 0.78 -2.38 -1.38
N VAL A 76 0.18 -1.71 -2.38
CA VAL A 76 0.69 -1.73 -3.76
C VAL A 76 2.15 -1.30 -3.86
N SER A 77 2.59 -0.31 -3.09
CA SER A 77 3.97 0.18 -3.14
C SER A 77 4.86 -0.31 -1.98
N SER A 78 4.39 -1.30 -1.19
CA SER A 78 5.14 -1.83 -0.05
C SER A 78 5.33 -3.34 -0.07
N ILE A 79 4.29 -4.12 -0.42
CA ILE A 79 4.33 -5.59 -0.36
C ILE A 79 5.45 -6.11 -1.27
N ALA A 80 6.17 -7.13 -0.79
CA ALA A 80 7.36 -7.72 -1.38
C ALA A 80 8.61 -6.80 -1.42
N SER A 81 8.55 -5.59 -0.83
CA SER A 81 9.71 -4.68 -0.75
C SER A 81 9.96 -4.15 0.66
N MET A 82 8.92 -4.13 1.49
CA MET A 82 8.97 -3.72 2.90
C MET A 82 8.27 -4.77 3.75
N PRO A 83 8.60 -4.91 5.06
CA PRO A 83 7.92 -5.82 5.96
C PRO A 83 6.41 -5.63 5.91
N PHE A 84 5.68 -6.72 5.68
CA PHE A 84 4.22 -6.76 5.68
C PHE A 84 3.74 -8.09 6.25
N ASP A 85 3.17 -8.04 7.44
CA ASP A 85 2.66 -9.23 8.11
C ASP A 85 1.13 -9.28 8.02
N PHE A 86 0.62 -9.92 6.97
CA PHE A 86 -0.81 -10.03 6.72
C PHE A 86 -1.56 -10.68 7.89
N ALA A 87 -1.03 -11.78 8.39
CA ALA A 87 -1.67 -12.55 9.46
C ALA A 87 -1.48 -11.90 10.84
N GLY A 88 -0.24 -11.53 11.18
CA GLY A 88 0.08 -10.95 12.47
C GLY A 88 -0.52 -9.56 12.69
N TRP A 89 -0.74 -8.81 11.63
CA TRP A 89 -1.46 -7.53 11.70
C TRP A 89 -2.98 -7.69 11.53
N GLY A 90 -3.50 -8.92 11.40
CA GLY A 90 -4.92 -9.20 11.27
C GLY A 90 -5.57 -8.44 10.10
N VAL A 91 -4.87 -8.35 8.98
CA VAL A 91 -5.37 -7.71 7.76
C VAL A 91 -6.42 -8.62 7.12
N ASP A 92 -7.56 -8.06 6.75
CA ASP A 92 -8.63 -8.83 6.12
C ASP A 92 -8.55 -8.83 4.60
N ILE A 93 -8.16 -7.70 3.99
CA ILE A 93 -7.84 -7.63 2.56
C ILE A 93 -6.59 -6.77 2.38
N ALA A 94 -5.62 -7.30 1.65
CA ALA A 94 -4.48 -6.53 1.16
C ALA A 94 -4.42 -6.57 -0.35
N VAL A 95 -4.02 -5.47 -0.98
CA VAL A 95 -3.80 -5.39 -2.41
C VAL A 95 -2.34 -5.05 -2.72
N ALA A 96 -1.76 -5.78 -3.67
CA ALA A 96 -0.46 -5.50 -4.26
C ALA A 96 -0.56 -5.44 -5.78
N GLY A 97 0.40 -4.81 -6.42
CA GLY A 97 0.48 -4.72 -7.88
C GLY A 97 1.70 -5.44 -8.43
N SER A 98 1.55 -6.13 -9.56
CA SER A 98 2.65 -6.87 -10.19
C SER A 98 3.86 -6.01 -10.54
N GLN A 99 3.64 -4.73 -10.89
CA GLN A 99 4.70 -3.80 -11.34
C GLN A 99 5.47 -3.12 -10.20
N LYS A 100 5.29 -3.55 -8.97
CA LYS A 100 5.96 -3.00 -7.78
C LYS A 100 6.93 -4.03 -7.20
N GLY A 101 6.81 -4.40 -5.95
CA GLY A 101 7.72 -5.34 -5.29
C GLY A 101 7.86 -6.71 -5.99
N PHE A 102 6.87 -7.11 -6.78
CA PHE A 102 6.93 -8.33 -7.58
C PHE A 102 7.68 -8.20 -8.92
N MET A 103 8.26 -7.05 -9.24
CA MET A 103 9.20 -6.85 -10.36
C MET A 103 8.68 -7.25 -11.75
N LEU A 104 7.38 -7.19 -11.97
CA LEU A 104 6.73 -7.55 -13.24
C LEU A 104 6.21 -6.31 -13.99
N PRO A 105 5.83 -6.43 -15.26
CA PRO A 105 4.98 -5.45 -15.91
C PRO A 105 3.64 -5.28 -15.18
N ALA A 106 3.02 -4.10 -15.31
CA ALA A 106 1.67 -3.87 -14.82
C ALA A 106 0.65 -4.80 -15.50
N GLY A 107 -0.36 -5.26 -14.75
CA GLY A 107 -1.44 -6.07 -15.30
C GLY A 107 -2.06 -7.07 -14.32
N LEU A 108 -1.44 -7.34 -13.15
CA LEU A 108 -2.05 -8.15 -12.10
C LEU A 108 -2.30 -7.30 -10.85
N ALA A 109 -3.47 -7.47 -10.26
CA ALA A 109 -3.73 -7.17 -8.86
C ALA A 109 -3.63 -8.47 -8.07
N ILE A 110 -2.78 -8.47 -7.05
CA ILE A 110 -2.54 -9.61 -6.16
C ILE A 110 -3.26 -9.30 -4.86
N LEU A 111 -4.17 -10.18 -4.45
CA LEU A 111 -5.01 -9.96 -3.27
C LEU A 111 -4.73 -11.02 -2.21
N GLY A 112 -4.42 -10.57 -0.99
CA GLY A 112 -4.55 -11.38 0.22
C GLY A 112 -5.95 -11.18 0.78
N VAL A 113 -6.68 -12.28 1.06
CA VAL A 113 -8.06 -12.23 1.56
C VAL A 113 -8.21 -13.18 2.74
N SER A 114 -8.64 -12.65 3.90
CA SER A 114 -8.84 -13.43 5.11
C SER A 114 -10.12 -14.30 5.04
N PRO A 115 -10.20 -15.36 5.86
CA PRO A 115 -11.44 -16.11 6.02
C PRO A 115 -12.62 -15.23 6.48
N LYS A 116 -12.35 -14.21 7.30
CA LYS A 116 -13.37 -13.23 7.75
C LYS A 116 -13.92 -12.42 6.58
N ALA A 117 -13.05 -11.96 5.67
CA ALA A 117 -13.47 -11.23 4.48
C ALA A 117 -14.25 -12.13 3.50
N LEU A 118 -13.85 -13.39 3.33
CA LEU A 118 -14.60 -14.35 2.53
C LEU A 118 -15.98 -14.65 3.12
N ALA A 119 -16.10 -14.79 4.43
CA ALA A 119 -17.40 -14.95 5.08
C ALA A 119 -18.30 -13.72 4.90
N ALA A 120 -17.75 -12.51 4.99
CA ALA A 120 -18.49 -11.27 4.77
C ALA A 120 -19.01 -11.12 3.32
N MET A 121 -18.34 -11.71 2.34
CA MET A 121 -18.76 -11.75 0.95
C MET A 121 -20.17 -12.37 0.79
N GLU A 122 -20.54 -13.35 1.60
CA GLU A 122 -21.84 -14.05 1.50
C GLU A 122 -23.03 -13.13 1.75
N THR A 123 -22.84 -12.09 2.56
CA THR A 123 -23.87 -11.12 2.90
C THR A 123 -23.72 -9.78 2.17
N ALA A 124 -22.68 -9.63 1.36
CA ALA A 124 -22.43 -8.41 0.60
C ALA A 124 -23.49 -8.21 -0.50
N ARG A 125 -24.06 -6.99 -0.58
CA ARG A 125 -25.20 -6.69 -1.46
C ARG A 125 -24.88 -5.74 -2.63
N LEU A 126 -23.67 -5.15 -2.67
CA LEU A 126 -23.30 -4.30 -3.78
C LEU A 126 -23.24 -5.12 -5.07
N PRO A 127 -23.81 -4.62 -6.18
CA PRO A 127 -23.70 -5.24 -7.48
C PRO A 127 -22.23 -5.41 -7.85
N ARG A 128 -21.86 -6.59 -8.30
CA ARG A 128 -20.51 -6.91 -8.75
C ARG A 128 -20.58 -7.92 -9.90
N THR A 129 -19.63 -7.81 -10.77
CA THR A 129 -19.44 -8.73 -11.90
C THR A 129 -17.97 -8.65 -12.29
N TYR A 130 -17.43 -9.69 -12.90
CA TYR A 130 -16.03 -9.85 -13.30
C TYR A 130 -15.07 -9.97 -12.11
N PHE A 131 -15.06 -9.00 -11.17
CA PHE A 131 -14.28 -9.04 -9.92
C PHE A 131 -15.14 -9.59 -8.78
N ASP A 132 -15.71 -10.76 -8.96
CA ASP A 132 -16.48 -11.47 -7.93
C ASP A 132 -15.69 -12.65 -7.38
N PHE A 133 -15.44 -12.66 -6.08
CA PHE A 133 -14.71 -13.75 -5.43
C PHE A 133 -15.44 -15.09 -5.52
N LYS A 134 -16.78 -15.11 -5.63
CA LYS A 134 -17.53 -16.37 -5.80
C LYS A 134 -17.19 -17.03 -7.13
N ASP A 135 -17.15 -16.25 -8.19
CA ASP A 135 -16.78 -16.74 -9.52
C ASP A 135 -15.32 -17.21 -9.53
N MET A 136 -14.42 -16.44 -8.91
CA MET A 136 -13.01 -16.78 -8.79
C MET A 136 -12.81 -18.06 -8.01
N LEU A 137 -13.39 -18.20 -6.82
CA LEU A 137 -13.26 -19.40 -5.98
C LEU A 137 -13.88 -20.64 -6.65
N SER A 138 -15.06 -20.47 -7.31
CA SER A 138 -15.68 -21.56 -8.05
C SER A 138 -14.82 -22.06 -9.22
N ALA A 139 -14.20 -21.14 -9.95
CA ALA A 139 -13.28 -21.49 -11.03
C ALA A 139 -12.00 -22.15 -10.52
N TYR A 140 -11.43 -21.61 -9.45
CA TYR A 140 -10.24 -22.15 -8.77
C TYR A 140 -10.47 -23.59 -8.30
N ALA A 141 -11.64 -23.88 -7.70
CA ALA A 141 -11.99 -25.24 -7.26
C ALA A 141 -12.03 -26.27 -8.41
N ARG A 142 -12.18 -25.81 -9.64
CA ARG A 142 -12.12 -26.63 -10.86
C ARG A 142 -10.77 -26.60 -11.59
N GLY A 143 -9.74 -25.99 -10.96
CA GLY A 143 -8.39 -25.89 -11.51
C GLY A 143 -8.26 -24.84 -12.63
N GLY A 144 -9.10 -23.79 -12.64
CA GLY A 144 -9.10 -22.78 -13.70
C GLY A 144 -9.39 -21.37 -13.20
N TYR A 145 -9.70 -20.49 -14.13
CA TYR A 145 -10.05 -19.08 -13.91
C TYR A 145 -11.45 -18.80 -14.48
N PRO A 146 -12.20 -17.82 -13.92
CA PRO A 146 -13.54 -17.51 -14.42
C PRO A 146 -13.51 -16.87 -15.82
N TYR A 147 -12.40 -16.20 -16.17
CA TYR A 147 -12.17 -15.53 -17.44
C TYR A 147 -10.75 -15.82 -17.93
N THR A 148 -10.44 -15.50 -19.18
CA THR A 148 -9.10 -15.72 -19.74
C THR A 148 -8.02 -15.03 -18.90
N PRO A 149 -7.12 -15.79 -18.27
CA PRO A 149 -6.11 -15.21 -17.40
C PRO A 149 -4.94 -14.62 -18.20
N ALA A 150 -4.22 -13.69 -17.60
CA ALA A 150 -2.96 -13.15 -18.13
C ALA A 150 -1.83 -14.17 -17.91
N VAL A 151 -1.82 -15.28 -18.64
CA VAL A 151 -0.94 -16.44 -18.42
C VAL A 151 0.53 -16.05 -18.34
N GLY A 152 1.01 -15.18 -19.24
CA GLY A 152 2.40 -14.72 -19.23
C GLY A 152 2.79 -13.98 -17.95
N LEU A 153 1.88 -13.14 -17.42
CA LEU A 153 2.12 -12.44 -16.14
C LEU A 153 2.05 -13.38 -14.95
N ILE A 154 1.17 -14.39 -14.98
CA ILE A 154 1.07 -15.38 -13.91
C ILE A 154 2.33 -16.26 -13.87
N ALA A 155 2.82 -16.70 -15.02
CA ALA A 155 4.10 -17.43 -15.11
C ALA A 155 5.27 -16.56 -14.62
N GLY A 156 5.30 -15.28 -15.02
CA GLY A 156 6.26 -14.31 -14.52
C GLY A 156 6.18 -14.11 -13.01
N LEU A 157 4.95 -14.10 -12.44
CA LEU A 157 4.74 -13.97 -10.99
C LEU A 157 5.33 -15.17 -10.23
N ALA A 158 5.13 -16.39 -10.73
CA ALA A 158 5.75 -17.57 -10.14
C ALA A 158 7.28 -17.44 -10.09
N HIS A 159 7.90 -17.06 -11.22
CA HIS A 159 9.35 -16.81 -11.27
C HIS A 159 9.81 -15.68 -10.35
N SER A 160 9.04 -14.59 -10.26
CA SER A 160 9.33 -13.50 -9.33
C SER A 160 9.32 -13.94 -7.87
N ILE A 161 8.35 -14.79 -7.51
CA ILE A 161 8.27 -15.37 -6.16
C ILE A 161 9.50 -16.25 -5.89
N ASP A 162 9.90 -17.11 -6.84
CA ASP A 162 11.11 -17.93 -6.71
C ASP A 162 12.37 -17.08 -6.47
N LEU A 163 12.49 -15.92 -7.14
CA LEU A 163 13.60 -14.99 -6.93
C LEU A 163 13.58 -14.38 -5.53
N LEU A 164 12.40 -13.94 -5.07
CA LEU A 164 12.22 -13.36 -3.73
C LEU A 164 12.49 -14.40 -2.63
N GLU A 165 12.04 -15.64 -2.81
CA GLU A 165 12.30 -16.73 -1.87
C GLU A 165 13.78 -17.12 -1.86
N THR A 166 14.45 -17.13 -3.02
CA THR A 166 15.87 -17.42 -3.13
C THR A 166 16.73 -16.36 -2.42
N GLU A 167 16.42 -15.08 -2.57
CA GLU A 167 17.08 -14.01 -1.82
C GLU A 167 16.72 -14.06 -0.34
N GLY A 168 15.49 -14.47 -0.01
CA GLY A 168 14.87 -14.40 1.31
C GLY A 168 14.30 -13.02 1.60
N LEU A 169 13.03 -12.96 2.03
CA LEU A 169 12.33 -11.68 2.22
C LEU A 169 13.04 -10.73 3.18
N ASP A 170 13.63 -11.24 4.25
CA ASP A 170 14.39 -10.41 5.19
C ASP A 170 15.59 -9.72 4.52
N ASN A 171 16.27 -10.42 3.62
CA ASN A 171 17.37 -9.85 2.82
C ASN A 171 16.86 -8.82 1.81
N VAL A 172 15.71 -9.09 1.18
CA VAL A 172 15.04 -8.13 0.29
C VAL A 172 14.72 -6.84 1.06
N TYR A 173 14.13 -6.93 2.24
CA TYR A 173 13.80 -5.78 3.09
C TYR A 173 15.06 -5.02 3.54
N ALA A 174 16.08 -5.74 3.99
CA ALA A 174 17.36 -5.14 4.40
C ALA A 174 18.04 -4.41 3.22
N ARG A 175 17.97 -4.97 2.02
CA ARG A 175 18.50 -4.34 0.80
C ARG A 175 17.76 -3.04 0.47
N HIS A 176 16.43 -3.04 0.49
CA HIS A 176 15.62 -1.84 0.26
C HIS A 176 15.92 -0.76 1.31
N HIS A 177 15.94 -1.14 2.60
CA HIS A 177 16.27 -0.22 3.68
C HIS A 177 17.65 0.42 3.49
N ARG A 178 18.67 -0.38 3.19
CA ARG A 178 20.03 0.14 2.96
C ARG A 178 20.09 1.13 1.80
N LEU A 179 19.42 0.84 0.68
CA LEU A 179 19.39 1.72 -0.48
C LEU A 179 18.64 3.01 -0.19
N ALA A 180 17.47 2.91 0.46
CA ALA A 180 16.70 4.08 0.87
C ALA A 180 17.45 4.96 1.85
N GLU A 181 18.17 4.35 2.81
CA GLU A 181 19.00 5.09 3.76
C GLU A 181 20.16 5.82 3.06
N GLY A 182 20.77 5.21 2.05
CA GLY A 182 21.78 5.87 1.22
C GLY A 182 21.22 7.13 0.53
N VAL A 183 20.02 7.04 -0.04
CA VAL A 183 19.32 8.19 -0.64
C VAL A 183 19.02 9.27 0.41
N ARG A 184 18.47 8.91 1.56
CA ARG A 184 18.17 9.86 2.65
C ARG A 184 19.42 10.59 3.13
N ARG A 185 20.54 9.90 3.30
CA ARG A 185 21.82 10.52 3.67
C ARG A 185 22.31 11.53 2.63
N ALA A 186 22.18 11.20 1.34
CA ALA A 186 22.51 12.14 0.27
C ALA A 186 21.61 13.39 0.32
N VAL A 187 20.29 13.20 0.50
CA VAL A 187 19.34 14.29 0.63
C VAL A 187 19.69 15.23 1.78
N PHE A 188 20.02 14.70 2.95
CA PHE A 188 20.47 15.51 4.09
C PHE A 188 21.81 16.21 3.83
N ALA A 189 22.78 15.53 3.19
CA ALA A 189 24.07 16.13 2.85
C ALA A 189 23.93 17.28 1.86
N TRP A 190 22.87 17.30 1.04
CA TRP A 190 22.54 18.40 0.12
C TRP A 190 21.73 19.52 0.80
N GLY A 191 21.50 19.44 2.11
CA GLY A 191 20.72 20.42 2.86
C GLY A 191 19.20 20.35 2.61
N MET A 192 18.71 19.24 2.02
CA MET A 192 17.30 18.98 1.80
C MET A 192 16.74 18.02 2.85
N THR A 193 15.42 17.87 2.90
CA THR A 193 14.75 16.99 3.84
C THR A 193 13.74 16.09 3.14
N PRO A 194 13.56 14.83 3.61
CA PRO A 194 12.43 14.02 3.20
C PRO A 194 11.10 14.71 3.49
N TYR A 195 10.07 14.37 2.71
CA TYR A 195 8.74 14.93 2.91
C TYR A 195 8.04 14.32 4.13
N ALA A 196 8.28 13.05 4.43
CA ALA A 196 7.79 12.39 5.64
C ALA A 196 8.26 13.13 6.89
N ALA A 197 7.34 13.35 7.85
CA ALA A 197 7.53 14.26 8.96
C ALA A 197 8.55 13.80 10.01
N SER A 198 8.80 12.49 10.10
CA SER A 198 9.73 11.89 11.08
C SER A 198 10.34 10.59 10.53
N ALA A 199 11.43 10.16 11.13
CA ALA A 199 12.22 9.02 10.66
C ALA A 199 11.47 7.68 10.77
N ASP A 200 10.60 7.53 11.73
CA ASP A 200 9.76 6.34 11.92
C ASP A 200 8.71 6.16 10.82
N LEU A 201 8.39 7.24 10.11
CA LEU A 201 7.47 7.25 8.97
C LEU A 201 8.17 7.02 7.62
N TYR A 202 9.49 6.97 7.56
CA TYR A 202 10.20 6.84 6.29
C TYR A 202 9.87 5.53 5.58
N SER A 203 9.54 5.65 4.30
CA SER A 203 9.43 4.52 3.39
C SER A 203 10.79 4.03 2.93
N ASP A 204 10.91 2.72 2.72
CA ASP A 204 12.10 2.11 2.13
C ASP A 204 11.96 1.88 0.61
N THR A 205 10.83 2.26 0.01
CA THR A 205 10.60 2.13 -1.44
C THR A 205 10.52 3.47 -2.17
N VAL A 206 10.20 4.54 -1.45
CA VAL A 206 10.05 5.90 -1.99
C VAL A 206 10.64 6.91 -1.02
N THR A 207 11.48 7.81 -1.52
CA THR A 207 11.94 8.99 -0.76
C THR A 207 11.44 10.23 -1.50
N ALA A 208 10.32 10.79 -1.04
CA ALA A 208 9.88 12.10 -1.49
C ALA A 208 10.72 13.17 -0.79
N VAL A 209 11.20 14.14 -1.56
CA VAL A 209 12.13 15.17 -1.07
C VAL A 209 11.47 16.54 -1.21
N LYS A 210 11.54 17.34 -0.15
CA LYS A 210 11.12 18.72 -0.20
C LYS A 210 12.11 19.53 -1.01
N VAL A 211 11.64 20.14 -2.08
CA VAL A 211 12.45 21.06 -2.89
C VAL A 211 12.62 22.36 -2.09
N PRO A 212 13.83 22.95 -2.04
CA PRO A 212 14.04 24.23 -1.37
C PRO A 212 13.14 25.33 -1.93
N GLU A 213 12.76 26.29 -1.07
CA GLU A 213 11.94 27.41 -1.47
C GLU A 213 12.59 28.20 -2.63
N GLY A 214 11.80 28.57 -3.63
CA GLY A 214 12.26 29.26 -4.82
C GLY A 214 12.91 28.36 -5.89
N CYS A 215 13.01 27.05 -5.66
CA CYS A 215 13.48 26.09 -6.66
C CYS A 215 12.30 25.44 -7.40
N ASP A 216 12.48 25.21 -8.70
CA ASP A 216 11.54 24.45 -9.53
C ASP A 216 11.94 22.95 -9.54
N GLY A 217 11.13 22.11 -8.89
CA GLY A 217 11.36 20.67 -8.84
C GLY A 217 11.33 20.00 -10.21
N THR A 218 10.48 20.47 -11.12
CA THR A 218 10.42 19.97 -12.50
C THR A 218 11.70 20.27 -13.27
N ALA A 219 12.22 21.49 -13.14
CA ALA A 219 13.48 21.87 -13.75
C ALA A 219 14.65 21.04 -13.20
N LEU A 220 14.65 20.73 -11.90
CA LEU A 220 15.65 19.84 -11.27
C LEU A 220 15.60 18.44 -11.87
N VAL A 221 14.42 17.84 -12.02
CA VAL A 221 14.23 16.53 -12.65
C VAL A 221 14.73 16.52 -14.09
N GLN A 222 14.40 17.55 -14.87
CA GLN A 222 14.88 17.70 -16.27
C GLN A 222 16.41 17.84 -16.36
N LEU A 223 16.99 18.63 -15.46
CA LEU A 223 18.45 18.80 -15.39
C LEU A 223 19.14 17.48 -15.03
N ALA A 224 18.62 16.74 -14.06
CA ALA A 224 19.15 15.44 -13.68
C ALA A 224 19.14 14.45 -14.85
N ALA A 225 18.05 14.40 -15.61
CA ALA A 225 17.91 13.55 -16.77
C ALA A 225 18.89 13.95 -17.89
N SER A 226 18.89 15.24 -18.27
CA SER A 226 19.66 15.72 -19.43
C SER A 226 21.17 15.75 -19.19
N LYS A 227 21.61 16.15 -17.99
CA LYS A 227 23.04 16.34 -17.69
C LYS A 227 23.71 15.11 -17.09
N TYR A 228 22.96 14.33 -16.31
CA TYR A 228 23.55 13.22 -15.54
C TYR A 228 22.97 11.84 -15.91
N GLY A 229 22.00 11.78 -16.83
CA GLY A 229 21.33 10.53 -17.20
C GLY A 229 20.54 9.89 -16.04
N MET A 230 20.11 10.69 -15.05
CA MET A 230 19.41 10.24 -13.86
C MET A 230 17.91 10.52 -13.99
N ALA A 231 17.09 9.49 -13.84
CA ALA A 231 15.63 9.64 -13.84
C ALA A 231 15.11 9.78 -12.42
N PHE A 232 14.50 10.91 -12.12
CA PHE A 232 13.72 11.13 -10.88
C PHE A 232 12.23 11.23 -11.19
N GLY A 233 11.39 10.87 -10.22
CA GLY A 233 9.96 11.14 -10.29
C GLY A 233 9.67 12.62 -10.02
N VAL A 234 8.70 13.17 -10.74
CA VAL A 234 8.08 14.45 -10.36
C VAL A 234 7.16 14.23 -9.15
N GLY A 235 6.83 15.29 -8.43
CA GLY A 235 5.86 15.25 -7.34
C GLY A 235 4.49 14.72 -7.79
N LEU A 236 3.71 14.22 -6.86
CA LEU A 236 2.37 13.68 -7.09
C LEU A 236 1.35 14.40 -6.20
N GLY A 237 0.14 14.66 -6.73
CA GLY A 237 -0.92 15.29 -5.96
C GLY A 237 -0.55 16.73 -5.53
N GLU A 238 -0.68 17.02 -4.24
CA GLU A 238 -0.39 18.36 -3.69
C GLU A 238 1.12 18.67 -3.61
N VAL A 239 1.98 17.67 -3.84
CA VAL A 239 3.46 17.82 -3.85
C VAL A 239 4.02 17.83 -5.28
N ALA A 240 3.14 17.95 -6.30
CA ALA A 240 3.51 18.05 -7.71
C ALA A 240 4.03 19.44 -8.09
#